data_0df0b83b43e203851f2df6105808a529
#
_entry.id   0df0b83b43e203851f2df6105808a529
#
_cell.length_a   1.000
_cell.length_b   1.000
_cell.length_c   1.000
_cell.angle_alpha   90.00
_cell.angle_beta   90.00
_cell.angle_gamma   90.00
#
_symmetry.space_group_name_H-M   'P 1'
#
loop_
_entity.id
_entity.type
_entity.pdbx_description
1 polymer ?
#
loop_
_entity_poly.entity_id
_entity_poly.type
_entity_poly.pdbx_seq_one_letter_code
_entity_poly.pdbx_strand_id
1 'polypeptide(L)'
;MYRYDPKSMDPNEFINDAEIRETLAYAEAHKNDMALINEILEKARPVKEGNGCHCRGLSHREASVLLACEDPQVLERIYQIAEEIKLAFYGNRIVLFAPLYLSNYCVNGCVYCPYHLKNKHIARKKRKV
;
A
#
# COMPACT_ATOMS: atom_id res chain seq x y z
N MET A 1 4.51 -7.82 -17.42
CA MET A 1 3.34 -7.24 -16.70
C MET A 1 2.28 -8.33 -16.62
N TYR A 2 2.03 -8.84 -15.42
CA TYR A 2 1.05 -9.92 -15.19
C TYR A 2 -0.36 -9.35 -15.45
N ARG A 3 -1.12 -9.96 -16.35
CA ARG A 3 -2.52 -9.61 -16.62
C ARG A 3 -3.39 -10.62 -15.89
N TYR A 4 -4.08 -10.22 -14.84
CA TYR A 4 -5.10 -11.03 -14.23
C TYR A 4 -6.50 -10.72 -14.82
N ASP A 5 -7.38 -11.70 -14.84
CA ASP A 5 -8.79 -11.48 -15.15
C ASP A 5 -9.50 -10.94 -13.90
N PRO A 6 -10.03 -9.69 -13.91
CA PRO A 6 -10.73 -9.12 -12.75
C PRO A 6 -12.02 -9.86 -12.39
N LYS A 7 -12.49 -10.79 -13.23
CA LYS A 7 -13.66 -11.64 -12.99
C LYS A 7 -13.27 -13.04 -12.48
N SER A 8 -11.99 -13.36 -12.47
CA SER A 8 -11.53 -14.65 -11.96
C SER A 8 -11.81 -14.78 -10.48
N MET A 9 -12.23 -15.96 -10.07
CA MET A 9 -12.40 -16.38 -8.68
C MET A 9 -11.23 -17.25 -8.20
N ASP A 10 -10.25 -17.52 -9.05
CA ASP A 10 -9.05 -18.28 -8.68
C ASP A 10 -8.00 -17.35 -8.07
N PRO A 11 -7.68 -17.48 -6.77
CA PRO A 11 -6.67 -16.66 -6.12
C PRO A 11 -5.30 -16.74 -6.79
N ASN A 12 -4.93 -17.87 -7.39
CA ASN A 12 -3.65 -18.06 -8.04
C ASN A 12 -3.45 -17.19 -9.29
N GLU A 13 -4.54 -16.67 -9.86
CA GLU A 13 -4.45 -15.76 -11.01
C GLU A 13 -4.11 -14.33 -10.63
N PHE A 14 -4.38 -13.90 -9.38
CA PHE A 14 -4.11 -12.54 -8.92
C PHE A 14 -3.20 -12.48 -7.68
N ILE A 15 -2.93 -13.62 -7.02
CA ILE A 15 -1.94 -13.75 -5.94
C ILE A 15 -0.84 -14.70 -6.45
N ASN A 16 0.27 -14.14 -6.90
CA ASN A 16 1.42 -14.93 -7.34
C ASN A 16 2.38 -15.19 -6.17
N ASP A 17 2.21 -16.32 -5.48
CA ASP A 17 3.02 -16.69 -4.32
C ASP A 17 4.52 -16.83 -4.67
N ALA A 18 4.84 -17.31 -5.87
CA ALA A 18 6.22 -17.41 -6.33
C ALA A 18 6.88 -16.04 -6.47
N GLU A 19 6.20 -15.07 -7.09
CA GLU A 19 6.67 -13.69 -7.23
C GLU A 19 6.84 -13.01 -5.86
N ILE A 20 5.90 -13.25 -4.93
CA ILE A 20 5.99 -12.72 -3.57
C ILE A 20 7.25 -13.25 -2.88
N ARG A 21 7.48 -14.56 -2.91
CA ARG A 21 8.66 -15.18 -2.27
C ARG A 21 9.96 -14.72 -2.89
N GLU A 22 10.02 -14.62 -4.21
CA GLU A 22 11.19 -14.10 -4.93
C GLU A 22 11.47 -12.64 -4.55
N THR A 23 10.43 -11.82 -4.48
CA THR A 23 10.52 -10.41 -4.10
C THR A 23 11.03 -10.25 -2.65
N LEU A 24 10.53 -11.05 -1.72
CA LEU A 24 11.00 -11.05 -0.32
C LEU A 24 12.45 -11.53 -0.20
N ALA A 25 12.83 -12.58 -0.94
CA ALA A 25 14.22 -13.06 -0.97
C ALA A 25 15.17 -12.00 -1.56
N TYR A 26 14.73 -11.31 -2.62
CA TYR A 26 15.48 -10.20 -3.20
C TYR A 26 15.67 -9.05 -2.19
N ALA A 27 14.63 -8.68 -1.47
CA ALA A 27 14.68 -7.65 -0.45
C ALA A 27 15.68 -7.99 0.65
N GLU A 28 15.66 -9.21 1.17
CA GLU A 28 16.58 -9.68 2.21
C GLU A 28 18.04 -9.65 1.73
N ALA A 29 18.29 -10.01 0.47
CA ALA A 29 19.63 -9.98 -0.10
C ALA A 29 20.17 -8.55 -0.31
N HIS A 30 19.31 -7.56 -0.49
CA HIS A 30 19.69 -6.20 -0.86
C HIS A 30 19.35 -5.12 0.20
N LYS A 31 18.82 -5.50 1.35
CA LYS A 31 18.40 -4.56 2.41
C LYS A 31 19.51 -3.65 2.94
N ASN A 32 20.78 -4.03 2.74
CA ASN A 32 21.96 -3.25 3.13
C ASN A 32 22.76 -2.71 1.93
N ASP A 33 22.24 -2.85 0.71
CA ASP A 33 22.86 -2.30 -0.50
C ASP A 33 22.57 -0.81 -0.58
N MET A 34 23.47 0.00 -0.01
CA MET A 34 23.31 1.44 0.05
C MET A 34 23.34 2.12 -1.34
N ALA A 35 24.01 1.52 -2.32
CA ALA A 35 24.02 2.07 -3.69
C ALA A 35 22.64 1.92 -4.32
N LEU A 36 22.07 0.71 -4.26
CA LEU A 36 20.71 0.43 -4.74
C LEU A 36 19.65 1.24 -3.98
N ILE A 37 19.75 1.31 -2.64
CA ILE A 37 18.82 2.09 -1.81
C ILE A 37 18.85 3.56 -2.21
N ASN A 38 20.02 4.15 -2.43
CA ASN A 38 20.14 5.54 -2.87
C ASN A 38 19.49 5.76 -4.23
N GLU A 39 19.68 4.86 -5.18
CA GLU A 39 19.06 4.93 -6.50
C GLU A 39 17.51 4.89 -6.39
N ILE A 40 16.98 3.97 -5.58
CA ILE A 40 15.54 3.86 -5.34
C ILE A 40 14.98 5.13 -4.69
N LEU A 41 15.66 5.69 -3.70
CA LEU A 41 15.23 6.91 -3.02
C LEU A 41 15.22 8.11 -3.97
N GLU A 42 16.23 8.27 -4.82
CA GLU A 42 16.25 9.34 -5.83
C GLU A 42 15.15 9.14 -6.89
N LYS A 43 14.87 7.91 -7.29
CA LYS A 43 13.74 7.60 -8.19
C LYS A 43 12.39 7.94 -7.58
N ALA A 44 12.23 7.78 -6.26
CA ALA A 44 10.98 8.04 -5.54
C ALA A 44 10.67 9.54 -5.42
N ARG A 45 11.66 10.43 -5.56
CA ARG A 45 11.46 11.88 -5.40
C ARG A 45 10.43 12.43 -6.40
N PRO A 46 9.65 13.43 -5.97
CA PRO A 46 8.71 14.09 -6.86
C PRO A 46 9.46 14.90 -7.94
N VAL A 47 9.02 14.73 -9.19
CA VAL A 47 9.56 15.46 -10.34
C VAL A 47 8.58 16.57 -10.71
N LYS A 48 9.09 17.80 -10.82
CA LYS A 48 8.29 18.95 -11.27
C LYS A 48 8.43 19.09 -12.79
N GLU A 49 7.32 19.09 -13.48
CA GLU A 49 7.27 19.35 -14.93
C GLU A 49 6.23 20.44 -15.21
N GLY A 50 6.70 21.58 -15.69
CA GLY A 50 5.85 22.74 -15.91
C GLY A 50 5.10 23.16 -14.64
N ASN A 51 3.76 23.20 -14.72
CA ASN A 51 2.89 23.54 -13.59
C ASN A 51 2.43 22.29 -12.79
N GLY A 52 2.92 21.10 -13.12
CA GLY A 52 2.54 19.83 -12.49
C GLY A 52 3.67 19.19 -11.69
N CYS A 53 3.29 18.20 -10.90
CA CYS A 53 4.20 17.33 -10.19
C CYS A 53 3.79 15.88 -10.42
N HIS A 54 4.73 15.00 -10.65
CA HIS A 54 4.49 13.56 -10.72
C HIS A 54 5.56 12.78 -9.95
N CYS A 55 5.24 11.55 -9.54
CA CYS A 55 6.21 10.62 -8.97
C CYS A 55 6.40 9.44 -9.92
N ARG A 56 7.64 8.99 -10.03
CA ARG A 56 7.94 7.70 -10.64
C ARG A 56 7.55 6.60 -9.65
N GLY A 57 6.67 5.70 -10.06
CA GLY A 57 6.29 4.56 -9.22
C GLY A 57 7.48 3.66 -8.92
N LEU A 58 7.49 3.05 -7.74
CA LEU A 58 8.42 1.98 -7.39
C LEU A 58 7.86 0.63 -7.81
N SER A 59 8.73 -0.27 -8.28
CA SER A 59 8.38 -1.67 -8.47
C SER A 59 8.23 -2.39 -7.14
N HIS A 60 7.62 -3.59 -7.14
CA HIS A 60 7.51 -4.42 -5.94
C HIS A 60 8.88 -4.72 -5.31
N ARG A 61 9.91 -5.01 -6.12
CA ARG A 61 11.28 -5.25 -5.64
C ARG A 61 11.90 -4.02 -5.01
N GLU A 62 11.77 -2.85 -5.63
CA GLU A 62 12.29 -1.60 -5.07
C GLU A 62 11.61 -1.25 -3.74
N ALA A 63 10.29 -1.35 -3.69
CA ALA A 63 9.54 -1.09 -2.47
C ALA A 63 9.91 -2.10 -1.35
N SER A 64 10.09 -3.37 -1.68
CA SER A 64 10.44 -4.41 -0.73
C SER A 64 11.84 -4.22 -0.11
N VAL A 65 12.82 -3.72 -0.88
CA VAL A 65 14.15 -3.37 -0.37
C VAL A 65 14.06 -2.25 0.66
N LEU A 66 13.29 -1.18 0.38
CA LEU A 66 13.11 -0.09 1.35
C LEU A 66 12.40 -0.56 2.62
N LEU A 67 11.40 -1.46 2.49
CA LEU A 67 10.67 -2.02 3.63
C LEU A 67 11.51 -2.97 4.48
N ALA A 68 12.48 -3.66 3.88
CA ALA A 68 13.39 -4.58 4.58
C ALA A 68 14.58 -3.86 5.23
N CYS A 69 14.86 -2.60 4.84
CA CYS A 69 15.97 -1.83 5.39
C CYS A 69 15.66 -1.38 6.81
N GLU A 70 16.57 -1.67 7.75
CA GLU A 70 16.45 -1.30 9.18
C GLU A 70 17.40 -0.16 9.58
N ASP A 71 18.16 0.40 8.63
CA ASP A 71 19.09 1.50 8.91
C ASP A 71 18.32 2.79 9.27
N PRO A 72 18.54 3.35 10.49
CA PRO A 72 17.82 4.54 10.93
C PRO A 72 18.03 5.77 10.03
N GLN A 73 19.21 5.90 9.40
CA GLN A 73 19.49 7.01 8.50
C GLN A 73 18.71 6.87 7.18
N VAL A 74 18.53 5.65 6.70
CA VAL A 74 17.71 5.37 5.52
C VAL A 74 16.23 5.62 5.84
N LEU A 75 15.75 5.19 7.00
CA LEU A 75 14.38 5.43 7.44
C LEU A 75 14.06 6.93 7.51
N GLU A 76 14.97 7.72 8.08
CA GLU A 76 14.81 9.18 8.13
C GLU A 76 14.70 9.77 6.73
N ARG A 77 15.51 9.34 5.78
CA ARG A 77 15.44 9.78 4.38
C ARG A 77 14.15 9.36 3.68
N ILE A 78 13.64 8.17 3.98
CA ILE A 78 12.32 7.74 3.49
C ILE A 78 11.24 8.70 3.97
N TYR A 79 11.22 9.07 5.26
CA TYR A 79 10.26 10.02 5.81
C TYR A 79 10.38 11.41 5.19
N GLN A 80 11.61 11.90 4.97
CA GLN A 80 11.85 13.19 4.30
C GLN A 80 11.30 13.19 2.87
N ILE A 81 11.53 12.13 2.09
CA ILE A 81 10.99 12.00 0.73
C ILE A 81 9.46 11.88 0.76
N ALA A 82 8.89 11.16 1.72
CA ALA A 82 7.43 11.09 1.88
C ALA A 82 6.82 12.46 2.19
N GLU A 83 7.49 13.28 2.99
CA GLU A 83 7.10 14.67 3.24
C GLU A 83 7.21 15.54 1.97
N GLU A 84 8.30 15.42 1.20
CA GLU A 84 8.47 16.10 -0.08
C GLU A 84 7.32 15.77 -1.05
N ILE A 85 6.96 14.49 -1.17
CA ILE A 85 5.86 14.02 -2.00
C ILE A 85 4.53 14.63 -1.50
N LYS A 86 4.27 14.54 -0.19
CA LYS A 86 3.05 15.10 0.40
C LYS A 86 2.94 16.60 0.13
N LEU A 87 4.02 17.35 0.33
CA LEU A 87 4.03 18.80 0.09
C LEU A 87 3.89 19.15 -1.39
N ALA A 88 4.47 18.35 -2.29
CA ALA A 88 4.37 18.56 -3.73
C ALA A 88 2.93 18.39 -4.25
N PHE A 89 2.16 17.43 -3.73
CA PHE A 89 0.80 17.12 -4.20
C PHE A 89 -0.30 17.80 -3.39
N TYR A 90 -0.14 17.92 -2.09
CA TYR A 90 -1.18 18.40 -1.17
C TYR A 90 -0.84 19.74 -0.50
N GLY A 91 0.42 20.20 -0.60
CA GLY A 91 0.88 21.38 0.13
C GLY A 91 0.64 21.21 1.64
N ASN A 92 0.16 22.25 2.30
CA ASN A 92 -0.15 22.24 3.74
C ASN A 92 -1.55 21.71 4.07
N ARG A 93 -2.28 21.17 3.07
CA ARG A 93 -3.62 20.63 3.30
C ARG A 93 -3.55 19.32 4.11
N ILE A 94 -4.48 19.20 5.05
CA ILE A 94 -4.73 17.96 5.79
C ILE A 94 -6.08 17.43 5.33
N VAL A 95 -6.13 16.16 4.92
CA VAL A 95 -7.38 15.49 4.57
C VAL A 95 -7.98 14.92 5.85
N LEU A 96 -9.10 15.48 6.28
CA LEU A 96 -9.88 14.96 7.39
C LEU A 96 -11.03 14.13 6.84
N PHE A 97 -11.21 12.93 7.36
CA PHE A 97 -12.35 12.08 7.01
C PHE A 97 -12.83 11.32 8.25
N ALA A 98 -14.11 10.95 8.21
CA ALA A 98 -14.68 10.04 9.20
C ALA A 98 -15.49 8.96 8.47
N PRO A 99 -15.39 7.68 8.85
CA PRO A 99 -16.22 6.63 8.27
C PRO A 99 -17.69 6.88 8.60
N LEU A 100 -18.56 6.86 7.60
CA LEU A 100 -20.00 6.89 7.79
C LEU A 100 -20.59 5.48 7.68
N TYR A 101 -20.85 4.85 8.83
CA TYR A 101 -21.44 3.52 8.87
C TYR A 101 -22.95 3.62 8.65
N LEU A 102 -23.39 3.21 7.46
CA LEU A 102 -24.81 3.20 7.08
C LEU A 102 -25.55 1.97 7.58
N SER A 103 -24.85 0.84 7.67
CA SER A 103 -25.42 -0.44 8.06
C SER A 103 -24.34 -1.40 8.59
N ASN A 104 -24.71 -2.27 9.51
CA ASN A 104 -23.92 -3.42 9.93
C ASN A 104 -24.47 -4.76 9.41
N TYR A 105 -25.37 -4.72 8.41
CA TYR A 105 -25.80 -5.90 7.70
C TYR A 105 -24.70 -6.34 6.74
N CYS A 106 -24.43 -7.64 6.73
CA CYS A 106 -23.46 -8.24 5.82
C CYS A 106 -24.04 -9.56 5.29
N VAL A 107 -23.81 -9.82 4.00
CA VAL A 107 -24.25 -11.06 3.33
C VAL A 107 -23.17 -12.15 3.35
N ASN A 108 -21.94 -11.80 3.74
CA ASN A 108 -20.80 -12.72 3.75
C ASN A 108 -20.73 -13.56 5.02
N GLY A 109 -20.06 -14.69 4.90
CA GLY A 109 -19.86 -15.64 5.99
C GLY A 109 -18.44 -15.68 6.55
N CYS A 110 -17.69 -14.56 6.54
CA CYS A 110 -16.30 -14.49 6.99
C CYS A 110 -16.14 -14.96 8.42
N VAL A 111 -15.28 -15.95 8.65
CA VAL A 111 -15.14 -16.65 9.95
C VAL A 111 -14.69 -15.73 11.08
N TYR A 112 -13.84 -14.77 10.79
CA TYR A 112 -13.25 -13.84 11.77
C TYR A 112 -14.06 -12.56 12.00
N CYS A 113 -15.06 -12.29 11.16
CA CYS A 113 -15.76 -11.00 11.18
C CYS A 113 -17.01 -11.06 12.06
N PRO A 114 -17.15 -10.18 13.07
CA PRO A 114 -18.34 -10.18 13.92
C PRO A 114 -19.64 -9.82 13.16
N TYR A 115 -19.51 -9.15 12.00
CA TYR A 115 -20.66 -8.75 11.18
C TYR A 115 -21.13 -9.84 10.19
N HIS A 116 -20.52 -11.02 10.17
CA HIS A 116 -20.90 -12.08 9.23
C HIS A 116 -22.37 -12.48 9.37
N LEU A 117 -22.98 -12.93 8.26
CA LEU A 117 -24.42 -13.22 8.16
C LEU A 117 -24.95 -14.12 9.27
N LYS A 118 -24.19 -15.15 9.64
CA LYS A 118 -24.60 -16.18 10.63
C LYS A 118 -24.50 -15.73 12.09
N ASN A 119 -23.90 -14.56 12.37
CA ASN A 119 -23.79 -14.06 13.75
C ASN A 119 -25.15 -13.50 14.21
N LYS A 120 -25.80 -14.22 15.14
CA LYS A 120 -27.10 -13.84 15.74
C LYS A 120 -26.94 -13.01 17.02
N HIS A 121 -25.71 -12.81 17.51
CA HIS A 121 -25.43 -12.14 18.77
C HIS A 121 -25.27 -10.63 18.65
N ILE A 122 -25.30 -10.08 17.43
CA ILE A 122 -25.18 -8.65 17.19
C ILE A 122 -26.54 -8.03 16.83
N ALA A 123 -26.80 -6.85 17.38
CA ALA A 123 -27.95 -6.04 16.98
C ALA A 123 -27.71 -5.44 15.58
N ARG A 124 -28.53 -5.86 14.61
CA ARG A 124 -28.47 -5.33 13.24
C ARG A 124 -29.15 -3.96 13.19
N LYS A 125 -28.45 -2.99 12.64
CA LYS A 125 -28.96 -1.61 12.48
C LYS A 125 -28.72 -1.15 11.05
N LYS A 126 -29.74 -0.48 10.49
CA LYS A 126 -29.63 0.24 9.22
C LYS A 126 -30.11 1.67 9.46
N ARG A 127 -29.29 2.65 9.10
CA ARG A 127 -29.73 4.05 9.14
C ARG A 127 -30.72 4.29 7.99
N LYS A 128 -31.78 5.00 8.29
CA LYS A 128 -32.63 5.58 7.23
C LYS A 128 -31.90 6.82 6.72
N VAL A 129 -31.64 6.85 5.43
CA VAL A 129 -31.10 8.00 4.69
C VAL A 129 -32.28 8.78 4.18
#